data_15f7e76adea0b94a8ab45400e74adeb0
#
_entry.id   15f7e76adea0b94a8ab45400e74adeb0
#
_cell.length_a   1.000
_cell.length_b   1.000
_cell.length_c   1.000
_cell.angle_alpha   90.00
_cell.angle_beta   90.00
_cell.angle_gamma   90.00
#
_symmetry.space_group_name_H-M   'P 1'
#
loop_
_entity.id
_entity.type
_entity.pdbx_description
1 polymer ?
#
loop_
_entity_poly.entity_id
_entity_poly.type
_entity_poly.pdbx_seq_one_letter_code
_entity_poly.pdbx_strand_id
1 'polypeptide(L)'
;MRSSAASDVYKRQIFDVTMQNHGGYDYGTVPAEELTNYWVEGASEGANSALNTYLTCINASDRDLEYFINELRNIGRPVVLVFFGDHQPSAATTLNDELYPQEDTASHAFRIYQSTYFVWANYEIAGNTELNVYDTVGANEIAAITLNKIGAPLTDYQKALLATRSDVPTINVAGYLGADGLRYDLESEDSPYASTIDKLQRMQYLEFASKVQ
;
A
#
# COMPACT_ATOMS: atom_id res chain seq x y z
N MET A 1 5.92 -22.59 -0.31
CA MET A 1 5.27 -21.78 -1.38
C MET A 1 4.90 -22.67 -2.55
N ARG A 2 3.63 -22.76 -2.92
CA ARG A 2 3.23 -23.40 -4.16
C ARG A 2 3.28 -22.36 -5.26
N SER A 3 4.28 -22.43 -6.14
CA SER A 3 4.26 -21.71 -7.39
C SER A 3 3.13 -22.29 -8.23
N SER A 4 2.09 -21.53 -8.53
CA SER A 4 1.14 -21.90 -9.59
C SER A 4 1.89 -21.74 -10.92
N ALA A 5 2.48 -22.82 -11.38
CA ALA A 5 3.00 -22.93 -12.71
C ALA A 5 1.80 -23.02 -13.68
N ALA A 6 1.14 -21.92 -13.95
CA ALA A 6 0.27 -21.83 -15.10
C ALA A 6 1.16 -21.75 -16.34
N SER A 7 1.07 -22.74 -17.16
CA SER A 7 1.36 -22.98 -18.56
C SER A 7 2.19 -21.99 -19.42
N ASP A 8 2.77 -20.95 -18.87
CA ASP A 8 3.65 -20.03 -19.58
C ASP A 8 5.05 -20.08 -18.92
N VAL A 9 5.93 -20.85 -19.51
CA VAL A 9 7.30 -21.11 -19.02
C VAL A 9 8.12 -19.82 -18.81
N TYR A 10 7.59 -18.67 -19.22
CA TYR A 10 8.29 -17.40 -19.27
C TYR A 10 7.80 -16.34 -18.29
N LYS A 11 6.62 -16.51 -17.67
CA LYS A 11 6.08 -15.54 -16.71
C LYS A 11 6.09 -16.15 -15.31
N ARG A 12 6.76 -15.48 -14.37
CA ARG A 12 6.79 -15.87 -12.95
C ARG A 12 6.37 -14.71 -12.10
N GLN A 13 5.47 -14.97 -11.18
CA GLN A 13 5.16 -14.05 -10.09
C GLN A 13 5.80 -14.58 -8.81
N ILE A 14 6.48 -13.70 -8.10
CA ILE A 14 7.02 -13.96 -6.76
C ILE A 14 6.30 -13.00 -5.84
N PHE A 15 5.71 -13.51 -4.78
CA PHE A 15 5.17 -12.72 -3.69
C PHE A 15 6.04 -13.00 -2.47
N ASP A 16 6.65 -11.96 -1.95
CA ASP A 16 7.53 -12.01 -0.79
C ASP A 16 7.02 -11.08 0.30
N VAL A 17 7.07 -11.53 1.55
CA VAL A 17 6.69 -10.76 2.73
C VAL A 17 7.91 -10.64 3.61
N THR A 18 8.43 -9.41 3.72
CA THR A 18 9.57 -9.12 4.60
C THR A 18 9.09 -8.85 6.02
N MET A 19 9.90 -9.23 7.01
CA MET A 19 9.57 -9.09 8.43
C MET A 19 10.47 -8.09 9.16
N GLN A 20 11.43 -7.47 8.47
CA GLN A 20 12.44 -6.60 9.08
C GLN A 20 11.84 -5.39 9.81
N ASN A 21 10.74 -4.85 9.27
CA ASN A 21 10.07 -3.67 9.83
C ASN A 21 8.87 -4.04 10.71
N HIS A 22 8.65 -5.33 10.99
CA HIS A 22 7.57 -5.78 11.87
C HIS A 22 7.77 -5.29 13.30
N GLY A 23 6.68 -5.02 14.01
CA GLY A 23 6.66 -4.47 15.36
C GLY A 23 7.47 -5.25 16.39
N GLY A 24 7.67 -4.64 17.53
CA GLY A 24 8.56 -5.05 18.62
C GLY A 24 9.67 -4.03 18.82
N TYR A 25 9.37 -2.76 18.55
CA TYR A 25 10.33 -1.65 18.59
C TYR A 25 10.86 -1.31 19.99
N ASP A 26 10.30 -1.89 21.02
CA ASP A 26 10.63 -1.75 22.44
C ASP A 26 11.52 -2.87 23.00
N TYR A 27 11.83 -3.89 22.22
CA TYR A 27 12.58 -5.06 22.67
C TYR A 27 14.10 -4.96 22.59
N GLY A 28 14.65 -3.80 22.24
CA GLY A 28 16.09 -3.62 22.12
C GLY A 28 16.74 -4.51 21.06
N THR A 29 16.02 -4.80 19.99
CA THR A 29 16.47 -5.66 18.89
C THR A 29 17.48 -4.99 17.97
N VAL A 30 17.59 -3.66 18.04
CA VAL A 30 18.55 -2.85 17.27
C VAL A 30 19.67 -2.43 18.23
N PRO A 31 20.97 -2.61 17.85
CA PRO A 31 22.08 -2.11 18.62
C PRO A 31 21.99 -0.61 18.88
N ALA A 32 22.33 -0.16 20.08
CA ALA A 32 22.18 1.25 20.48
C ALA A 32 23.00 2.22 19.59
N GLU A 33 24.15 1.75 19.10
CA GLU A 33 25.03 2.50 18.20
C GLU A 33 24.47 2.68 16.78
N GLU A 34 23.49 1.88 16.40
CA GLU A 34 22.83 1.95 15.09
C GLU A 34 21.52 2.76 15.13
N LEU A 35 21.01 3.04 16.33
CA LEU A 35 19.75 3.75 16.48
C LEU A 35 19.82 5.16 15.89
N THR A 36 18.81 5.52 15.10
CA THR A 36 18.58 6.93 14.75
C THR A 36 18.30 7.74 16.01
N ASN A 37 18.56 9.04 15.95
CA ASN A 37 18.38 9.94 17.08
C ASN A 37 17.55 11.16 16.66
N TYR A 38 16.28 10.91 16.32
CA TYR A 38 15.33 11.96 16.04
C TYR A 38 14.49 12.24 17.28
N TRP A 39 14.07 13.49 17.44
CA TRP A 39 13.17 13.90 18.50
C TRP A 39 11.99 14.66 17.91
N VAL A 40 10.78 14.19 18.20
CA VAL A 40 9.54 14.83 17.82
C VAL A 40 8.99 15.54 19.06
N GLU A 41 8.93 16.85 19.00
CA GLU A 41 8.39 17.67 20.09
C GLU A 41 6.88 17.39 20.27
N GLY A 42 6.45 17.30 21.51
CA GLY A 42 5.06 16.96 21.84
C GLY A 42 4.77 15.46 21.97
N ALA A 43 5.67 14.60 21.51
CA ALA A 43 5.56 13.17 21.69
C ALA A 43 6.27 12.69 22.96
N SER A 44 5.78 11.61 23.56
CA SER A 44 6.39 10.98 24.73
C SER A 44 7.78 10.41 24.42
N GLU A 45 8.58 10.19 25.47
CA GLU A 45 9.87 9.51 25.36
C GLU A 45 9.71 8.09 24.76
N GLY A 46 8.66 7.37 25.16
CA GLY A 46 8.36 6.05 24.63
C GLY A 46 8.04 6.05 23.13
N ALA A 47 7.22 7.00 22.67
CA ALA A 47 6.90 7.17 21.27
C ALA A 47 8.14 7.54 20.43
N ASN A 48 8.98 8.46 20.93
CA ASN A 48 10.24 8.82 20.29
C ASN A 48 11.23 7.63 20.21
N SER A 49 11.33 6.82 21.27
CA SER A 49 12.17 5.63 21.29
C SER A 49 11.71 4.59 20.26
N ALA A 50 10.41 4.27 20.23
CA ALA A 50 9.84 3.35 19.26
C ALA A 50 10.01 3.86 17.82
N LEU A 51 9.81 5.15 17.58
CA LEU A 51 10.04 5.79 16.29
C LEU A 51 11.48 5.60 15.82
N ASN A 52 12.48 5.84 16.67
CA ASN A 52 13.88 5.70 16.29
C ASN A 52 14.25 4.25 15.96
N THR A 53 13.75 3.28 16.71
CA THR A 53 13.91 1.86 16.38
C THR A 53 13.30 1.55 15.01
N TYR A 54 12.07 1.99 14.77
CA TYR A 54 11.40 1.79 13.49
C TYR A 54 12.17 2.45 12.33
N LEU A 55 12.61 3.71 12.47
CA LEU A 55 13.37 4.41 11.43
C LEU A 55 14.71 3.75 11.13
N THR A 56 15.34 3.14 12.14
CA THR A 56 16.56 2.36 11.92
C THR A 56 16.27 1.12 11.05
N CYS A 57 15.18 0.42 11.32
CA CYS A 57 14.74 -0.72 10.48
C CYS A 57 14.40 -0.28 9.06
N ILE A 58 13.71 0.86 8.90
CA ILE A 58 13.40 1.43 7.57
C ILE A 58 14.66 1.79 6.80
N ASN A 59 15.65 2.43 7.44
CA ASN A 59 16.92 2.76 6.79
C ASN A 59 17.67 1.51 6.31
N ALA A 60 17.59 0.41 7.06
CA ALA A 60 18.17 -0.85 6.63
C ALA A 60 17.40 -1.45 5.44
N SER A 61 16.06 -1.47 5.51
CA SER A 61 15.22 -1.96 4.41
C SER A 61 15.37 -1.13 3.15
N ASP A 62 15.56 0.19 3.26
CA ASP A 62 15.76 1.08 2.11
C ASP A 62 17.07 0.74 1.37
N ARG A 63 18.16 0.49 2.12
CA ARG A 63 19.44 0.03 1.53
C ARG A 63 19.30 -1.34 0.86
N ASP A 64 18.58 -2.28 1.49
CA ASP A 64 18.35 -3.60 0.93
C ASP A 64 17.50 -3.51 -0.34
N LEU A 65 16.49 -2.63 -0.35
CA LEU A 65 15.64 -2.38 -1.50
C LEU A 65 16.42 -1.72 -2.65
N GLU A 66 17.30 -0.76 -2.36
CA GLU A 66 18.19 -0.17 -3.35
C GLU A 66 19.09 -1.24 -3.99
N TYR A 67 19.72 -2.07 -3.17
CA TYR A 67 20.52 -3.19 -3.65
C TYR A 67 19.70 -4.13 -4.54
N PHE A 68 18.52 -4.53 -4.09
CA PHE A 68 17.63 -5.41 -4.83
C PHE A 68 17.21 -4.81 -6.19
N ILE A 69 16.82 -3.54 -6.22
CA ILE A 69 16.48 -2.85 -7.47
C ILE A 69 17.68 -2.80 -8.42
N ASN A 70 18.89 -2.57 -7.91
CA ASN A 70 20.10 -2.55 -8.72
C ASN A 70 20.41 -3.92 -9.32
N GLU A 71 20.20 -5.01 -8.58
CA GLU A 71 20.30 -6.37 -9.12
C GLU A 71 19.23 -6.65 -10.19
N LEU A 72 17.98 -6.21 -9.96
CA LEU A 72 16.90 -6.36 -10.93
C LEU A 72 17.15 -5.61 -12.24
N ARG A 73 17.86 -4.46 -12.21
CA ARG A 73 18.26 -3.72 -13.42
C ARG A 73 19.17 -4.53 -14.34
N ASN A 74 19.98 -5.39 -13.76
CA ASN A 74 20.98 -6.20 -14.47
C ASN A 74 20.44 -7.55 -14.95
N ILE A 75 19.19 -7.90 -14.59
CA ILE A 75 18.55 -9.10 -15.10
C ILE A 75 18.22 -8.92 -16.58
N GLY A 76 18.74 -9.77 -17.45
CA GLY A 76 18.58 -9.71 -18.91
C GLY A 76 17.16 -10.07 -19.41
N ARG A 77 16.12 -9.75 -18.65
CA ARG A 77 14.70 -9.97 -18.99
C ARG A 77 13.84 -8.89 -18.36
N PRO A 78 12.62 -8.62 -18.90
CA PRO A 78 11.69 -7.68 -18.29
C PRO A 78 11.29 -8.09 -16.87
N VAL A 79 11.41 -7.15 -15.94
CA VAL A 79 11.01 -7.31 -14.54
C VAL A 79 10.16 -6.13 -14.12
N VAL A 80 9.09 -6.42 -13.39
CA VAL A 80 8.26 -5.42 -12.70
C VAL A 80 8.32 -5.72 -11.21
N LEU A 81 8.60 -4.70 -10.42
CA LEU A 81 8.55 -4.72 -8.96
C LEU A 81 7.37 -3.88 -8.50
N VAL A 82 6.50 -4.48 -7.69
CA VAL A 82 5.46 -3.77 -6.95
C VAL A 82 5.81 -3.88 -5.48
N PHE A 83 6.10 -2.75 -4.88
CA PHE A 83 6.34 -2.65 -3.44
C PHE A 83 5.13 -2.01 -2.78
N PHE A 84 4.70 -2.53 -1.65
CA PHE A 84 3.66 -1.91 -0.82
C PHE A 84 3.81 -2.36 0.63
N GLY A 85 3.47 -1.45 1.56
CA GLY A 85 3.31 -1.82 2.96
C GLY A 85 1.90 -2.40 3.17
N ASP A 86 1.82 -3.38 4.04
CA ASP A 86 0.55 -4.07 4.39
C ASP A 86 -0.31 -3.25 5.35
N HIS A 87 0.32 -2.51 6.26
CA HIS A 87 -0.33 -1.62 7.24
C HIS A 87 0.67 -0.61 7.83
N GLN A 88 0.19 0.36 8.57
CA GLN A 88 1.03 1.27 9.36
C GLN A 88 1.72 0.53 10.52
N PRO A 89 2.98 0.88 10.85
CA PRO A 89 3.64 0.36 12.04
C PRO A 89 3.00 0.96 13.31
N SER A 90 2.96 0.18 14.39
CA SER A 90 2.42 0.63 15.69
C SER A 90 3.14 1.88 16.23
N ALA A 91 4.45 2.01 15.98
CA ALA A 91 5.21 3.20 16.35
C ALA A 91 4.65 4.48 15.70
N ALA A 92 4.29 4.44 14.42
CA ALA A 92 3.70 5.60 13.73
C ALA A 92 2.27 5.89 14.24
N THR A 93 1.49 4.84 14.52
CA THR A 93 0.13 5.02 15.08
C THR A 93 0.21 5.72 16.44
N THR A 94 1.02 5.19 17.38
CA THR A 94 1.20 5.77 18.71
C THR A 94 1.68 7.21 18.66
N LEU A 95 2.70 7.49 17.84
CA LEU A 95 3.22 8.86 17.68
C LEU A 95 2.14 9.83 17.18
N ASN A 96 1.40 9.43 16.13
CA ASN A 96 0.37 10.29 15.56
C ASN A 96 -0.80 10.49 16.53
N ASP A 97 -1.17 9.50 17.33
CA ASP A 97 -2.25 9.61 18.32
C ASP A 97 -1.87 10.61 19.44
N GLU A 98 -0.60 10.64 19.83
CA GLU A 98 -0.10 11.65 20.77
C GLU A 98 -0.07 13.08 20.16
N LEU A 99 0.31 13.20 18.88
CA LEU A 99 0.42 14.49 18.20
C LEU A 99 -0.93 15.07 17.74
N TYR A 100 -1.91 14.20 17.46
CA TYR A 100 -3.23 14.59 16.98
C TYR A 100 -4.38 14.12 17.89
N PRO A 101 -4.35 14.47 19.20
CA PRO A 101 -5.32 13.96 20.19
C PRO A 101 -6.76 14.44 19.94
N GLN A 102 -6.96 15.40 19.03
CA GLN A 102 -8.27 15.92 18.66
C GLN A 102 -8.74 15.41 17.29
N GLU A 103 -8.02 14.46 16.70
CA GLU A 103 -8.44 13.85 15.44
C GLU A 103 -9.80 13.14 15.62
N ASP A 104 -10.74 13.37 14.71
CA ASP A 104 -12.01 12.66 14.75
C ASP A 104 -11.83 11.15 14.41
N THR A 105 -12.78 10.34 14.90
CA THR A 105 -12.71 8.87 14.78
C THR A 105 -12.60 8.39 13.33
N ALA A 106 -13.29 9.04 12.38
CA ALA A 106 -13.25 8.64 10.97
C ALA A 106 -11.89 8.97 10.34
N SER A 107 -11.33 10.14 10.63
CA SER A 107 -10.00 10.55 10.19
C SER A 107 -8.93 9.61 10.74
N HIS A 108 -9.00 9.30 12.05
CA HIS A 108 -8.10 8.34 12.70
C HIS A 108 -8.17 6.96 12.03
N ALA A 109 -9.38 6.41 11.88
CA ALA A 109 -9.59 5.09 11.26
C ALA A 109 -9.06 5.06 9.81
N PHE A 110 -9.23 6.14 9.06
CA PHE A 110 -8.71 6.21 7.70
C PHE A 110 -7.18 6.27 7.66
N ARG A 111 -6.57 7.02 8.57
CA ARG A 111 -5.12 7.22 8.66
C ARG A 111 -4.37 5.93 9.00
N ILE A 112 -4.85 5.14 9.97
CA ILE A 112 -4.15 3.92 10.42
C ILE A 112 -4.06 2.83 9.33
N TYR A 113 -4.91 2.90 8.29
CA TYR A 113 -4.87 1.99 7.15
C TYR A 113 -4.10 2.54 5.94
N GLN A 114 -3.38 3.65 6.10
CA GLN A 114 -2.54 4.19 5.03
C GLN A 114 -1.16 3.55 5.05
N SER A 115 -0.64 3.25 3.87
CA SER A 115 0.71 2.75 3.66
C SER A 115 1.26 3.28 2.34
N THR A 116 2.53 3.02 2.09
CA THR A 116 3.24 3.45 0.87
C THR A 116 3.24 2.33 -0.16
N TYR A 117 3.16 2.70 -1.44
CA TYR A 117 3.39 1.76 -2.54
C TYR A 117 4.17 2.43 -3.68
N PHE A 118 4.82 1.62 -4.50
CA PHE A 118 5.33 2.03 -5.81
C PHE A 118 5.33 0.87 -6.81
N VAL A 119 5.34 1.22 -8.08
CA VAL A 119 5.54 0.29 -9.19
C VAL A 119 6.80 0.70 -9.93
N TRP A 120 7.74 -0.22 -10.07
CA TRP A 120 8.99 -0.02 -10.79
C TRP A 120 9.19 -1.13 -11.84
N ALA A 121 9.86 -0.80 -12.94
CA ALA A 121 10.25 -1.77 -13.94
C ALA A 121 11.67 -1.47 -14.45
N ASN A 122 12.39 -2.51 -14.88
CA ASN A 122 13.70 -2.36 -15.52
C ASN A 122 13.61 -2.04 -17.02
N TYR A 123 12.44 -1.69 -17.50
CA TYR A 123 12.15 -1.24 -18.86
C TYR A 123 11.14 -0.09 -18.82
N GLU A 124 10.93 0.59 -19.94
CA GLU A 124 10.01 1.71 -20.03
C GLU A 124 8.54 1.24 -19.89
N ILE A 125 7.81 1.84 -18.95
CA ILE A 125 6.38 1.65 -18.73
C ILE A 125 5.68 3.01 -18.65
N ALA A 126 4.35 3.04 -18.84
CA ALA A 126 3.58 4.27 -18.74
C ALA A 126 3.72 4.90 -17.35
N GLY A 127 4.06 6.20 -17.31
CA GLY A 127 4.26 6.94 -16.06
C GLY A 127 5.57 6.65 -15.33
N ASN A 128 6.52 5.99 -15.94
CA ASN A 128 7.83 5.68 -15.33
C ASN A 128 8.71 6.92 -15.11
N THR A 129 8.42 8.00 -15.81
CA THR A 129 9.14 9.29 -15.70
C THR A 129 8.46 10.27 -14.74
N GLU A 130 7.26 9.96 -14.29
CA GLU A 130 6.50 10.79 -13.36
C GLU A 130 6.59 10.17 -11.97
N LEU A 131 7.32 10.83 -11.07
CA LEU A 131 7.17 10.64 -9.64
C LEU A 131 5.79 11.22 -9.25
N ASN A 132 4.72 10.48 -9.52
CA ASN A 132 3.40 10.80 -9.00
C ASN A 132 3.39 10.48 -7.50
N VAL A 133 3.92 11.42 -6.73
CA VAL A 133 4.16 11.32 -5.29
C VAL A 133 2.84 11.26 -4.50
N TYR A 134 1.69 11.47 -5.14
CA TYR A 134 0.41 11.67 -4.44
C TYR A 134 -0.78 10.91 -5.02
N ASP A 135 -0.55 9.83 -5.74
CA ASP A 135 -1.67 9.00 -6.19
C ASP A 135 -2.12 8.09 -5.02
N THR A 136 -3.19 8.49 -4.34
CA THR A 136 -3.81 7.68 -3.29
C THR A 136 -4.72 6.64 -3.95
N VAL A 137 -4.50 5.37 -3.62
CA VAL A 137 -5.22 4.25 -4.22
C VAL A 137 -5.72 3.28 -3.16
N GLY A 138 -6.79 2.57 -3.44
CA GLY A 138 -7.19 1.42 -2.67
C GLY A 138 -6.21 0.24 -2.90
N ALA A 139 -5.88 -0.50 -1.85
CA ALA A 139 -5.00 -1.67 -1.97
C ALA A 139 -5.52 -2.70 -2.99
N ASN A 140 -6.85 -2.83 -3.13
CA ASN A 140 -7.52 -3.68 -4.10
C ASN A 140 -7.28 -3.26 -5.57
N GLU A 141 -6.82 -2.05 -5.82
CA GLU A 141 -6.58 -1.49 -7.16
C GLU A 141 -5.14 -1.68 -7.64
N ILE A 142 -4.18 -1.90 -6.74
CA ILE A 142 -2.73 -1.94 -7.03
C ILE A 142 -2.42 -2.92 -8.17
N ALA A 143 -3.03 -4.10 -8.16
CA ALA A 143 -2.81 -5.10 -9.21
C ALA A 143 -3.32 -4.61 -10.59
N ALA A 144 -4.51 -4.02 -10.65
CA ALA A 144 -5.08 -3.49 -11.89
C ALA A 144 -4.29 -2.28 -12.41
N ILE A 145 -3.85 -1.39 -11.51
CA ILE A 145 -2.99 -0.25 -11.84
C ILE A 145 -1.66 -0.74 -12.42
N THR A 146 -1.03 -1.72 -11.78
CA THR A 146 0.23 -2.31 -12.25
C THR A 146 0.09 -2.89 -13.65
N LEU A 147 -0.92 -3.74 -13.85
CA LEU A 147 -1.17 -4.36 -15.16
C LEU A 147 -1.44 -3.31 -16.25
N ASN A 148 -2.20 -2.26 -15.92
CA ASN A 148 -2.45 -1.17 -16.85
C ASN A 148 -1.16 -0.42 -17.21
N LYS A 149 -0.31 -0.10 -16.23
CA LYS A 149 0.97 0.62 -16.43
C LYS A 149 1.94 -0.17 -17.32
N ILE A 150 1.96 -1.49 -17.23
CA ILE A 150 2.83 -2.34 -18.04
C ILE A 150 2.21 -2.75 -19.40
N GLY A 151 1.02 -2.24 -19.73
CA GLY A 151 0.32 -2.56 -20.98
C GLY A 151 -0.19 -4.01 -21.05
N ALA A 152 -0.36 -4.69 -19.91
CA ALA A 152 -0.92 -6.02 -19.86
C ALA A 152 -2.45 -6.01 -20.06
N PRO A 153 -3.04 -7.06 -20.65
CA PRO A 153 -4.48 -7.11 -20.80
C PRO A 153 -5.18 -7.17 -19.44
N LEU A 154 -6.21 -6.34 -19.28
CA LEU A 154 -7.05 -6.30 -18.09
C LEU A 154 -8.29 -7.17 -18.29
N THR A 155 -8.72 -7.86 -17.24
CA THR A 155 -10.05 -8.46 -17.16
C THR A 155 -11.13 -7.39 -17.14
N ASP A 156 -12.39 -7.76 -17.43
CA ASP A 156 -13.49 -6.81 -17.36
C ASP A 156 -13.72 -6.29 -15.92
N TYR A 157 -13.48 -7.15 -14.92
CA TYR A 157 -13.47 -6.73 -13.51
C TYR A 157 -12.42 -5.65 -13.25
N GLN A 158 -11.17 -5.85 -13.71
CA GLN A 158 -10.09 -4.88 -13.50
C GLN A 158 -10.34 -3.56 -14.22
N LYS A 159 -10.90 -3.59 -15.42
CA LYS A 159 -11.32 -2.38 -16.14
C LYS A 159 -12.41 -1.63 -15.39
N ALA A 160 -13.43 -2.35 -14.91
CA ALA A 160 -14.52 -1.76 -14.15
C ALA A 160 -14.02 -1.19 -12.80
N LEU A 161 -13.11 -1.89 -12.12
CA LEU A 161 -12.48 -1.42 -10.89
C LEU A 161 -11.72 -0.09 -11.12
N LEU A 162 -10.91 0.00 -12.18
CA LEU A 162 -10.21 1.25 -12.50
C LEU A 162 -11.18 2.37 -12.91
N ALA A 163 -12.31 2.05 -13.53
CA ALA A 163 -13.32 3.04 -13.90
C ALA A 163 -14.04 3.64 -12.68
N THR A 164 -14.12 2.93 -11.55
CA THR A 164 -14.72 3.48 -10.32
C THR A 164 -13.89 4.58 -9.67
N ARG A 165 -12.61 4.70 -9.99
CA ARG A 165 -11.69 5.69 -9.41
C ARG A 165 -12.07 7.14 -9.71
N SER A 166 -12.80 7.40 -10.79
CA SER A 166 -13.31 8.75 -11.07
C SER A 166 -14.29 9.25 -10.00
N ASP A 167 -15.01 8.34 -9.37
CA ASP A 167 -16.00 8.64 -8.34
C ASP A 167 -15.44 8.39 -6.94
N VAL A 168 -14.71 7.28 -6.78
CA VAL A 168 -14.15 6.80 -5.52
C VAL A 168 -12.66 6.53 -5.71
N PRO A 169 -11.80 7.54 -5.55
CA PRO A 169 -10.35 7.44 -5.75
C PRO A 169 -9.67 6.42 -4.84
N THR A 170 -10.18 6.20 -3.64
CA THR A 170 -9.64 5.22 -2.70
C THR A 170 -10.68 4.69 -1.74
N ILE A 171 -10.51 3.44 -1.35
CA ILE A 171 -11.37 2.72 -0.42
C ILE A 171 -10.52 1.86 0.51
N ASN A 172 -10.90 1.76 1.77
CA ASN A 172 -10.35 0.83 2.75
C ASN A 172 -11.46 0.28 3.66
N VAL A 173 -11.10 -0.45 4.71
CA VAL A 173 -12.07 -1.05 5.65
C VAL A 173 -12.80 -0.03 6.50
N ALA A 174 -12.29 1.19 6.62
CA ALA A 174 -12.88 2.27 7.42
C ALA A 174 -13.82 3.17 6.59
N GLY A 175 -13.87 3.01 5.26
CA GLY A 175 -14.70 3.84 4.39
C GLY A 175 -14.04 4.12 3.05
N TYR A 176 -14.45 5.20 2.41
CA TYR A 176 -13.91 5.62 1.13
C TYR A 176 -13.82 7.15 1.01
N LEU A 177 -12.96 7.59 0.12
CA LEU A 177 -12.84 9.00 -0.28
C LEU A 177 -13.64 9.17 -1.57
N GLY A 178 -14.56 10.13 -1.59
CA GLY A 178 -15.27 10.54 -2.80
C GLY A 178 -14.42 11.47 -3.67
N ALA A 179 -14.79 11.62 -4.94
CA ALA A 179 -14.16 12.57 -5.86
C ALA A 179 -14.30 14.04 -5.41
N ASP A 180 -15.24 14.32 -4.52
CA ASP A 180 -15.42 15.62 -3.86
C ASP A 180 -14.41 15.88 -2.72
N GLY A 181 -13.55 14.91 -2.41
CA GLY A 181 -12.57 14.97 -1.33
C GLY A 181 -13.14 14.72 0.06
N LEU A 182 -14.42 14.35 0.18
CA LEU A 182 -15.05 14.01 1.44
C LEU A 182 -14.96 12.51 1.72
N ARG A 183 -14.98 12.17 3.01
CA ARG A 183 -14.96 10.79 3.49
C ARG A 183 -16.38 10.31 3.78
N TYR A 184 -16.61 9.05 3.46
CA TYR A 184 -17.89 8.38 3.63
C TYR A 184 -17.68 6.99 4.21
N ASP A 185 -18.61 6.55 5.04
CA ASP A 185 -18.66 5.17 5.49
C ASP A 185 -19.10 4.24 4.35
N LEU A 186 -18.69 2.97 4.40
CA LEU A 186 -19.04 1.98 3.36
C LEU A 186 -20.55 1.79 3.19
N GLU A 187 -21.32 1.99 4.26
CA GLU A 187 -22.77 1.81 4.31
C GLU A 187 -23.56 3.14 4.19
N SER A 188 -22.90 4.24 3.84
CA SER A 188 -23.52 5.56 3.75
C SER A 188 -24.45 5.64 2.55
N GLU A 189 -25.75 5.47 2.79
CA GLU A 189 -26.80 5.55 1.75
C GLU A 189 -26.97 6.98 1.20
N ASP A 190 -26.69 8.00 2.00
CA ASP A 190 -26.80 9.41 1.64
C ASP A 190 -25.61 9.93 0.80
N SER A 191 -24.59 9.12 0.58
CA SER A 191 -23.44 9.49 -0.24
C SER A 191 -23.83 9.62 -1.71
N PRO A 192 -23.34 10.65 -2.41
CA PRO A 192 -23.52 10.75 -3.87
C PRO A 192 -22.87 9.59 -4.64
N TYR A 193 -21.99 8.83 -3.98
CA TYR A 193 -21.25 7.68 -4.55
C TYR A 193 -21.81 6.33 -4.10
N ALA A 194 -22.89 6.27 -3.31
CA ALA A 194 -23.48 5.02 -2.81
C ALA A 194 -23.76 4.00 -3.93
N SER A 195 -24.27 4.47 -5.09
CA SER A 195 -24.48 3.61 -6.27
C SER A 195 -23.18 3.02 -6.84
N THR A 196 -22.07 3.75 -6.78
CA THR A 196 -20.76 3.28 -7.24
C THR A 196 -20.22 2.23 -6.28
N ILE A 197 -20.39 2.42 -4.97
CA ILE A 197 -20.01 1.44 -3.94
C ILE A 197 -20.84 0.14 -4.09
N ASP A 198 -22.16 0.22 -4.24
CA ASP A 198 -23.00 -0.96 -4.48
C ASP A 198 -22.56 -1.75 -5.73
N LYS A 199 -22.27 -1.06 -6.83
CA LYS A 199 -21.74 -1.69 -8.03
C LYS A 199 -20.39 -2.36 -7.78
N LEU A 200 -19.47 -1.71 -7.07
CA LEU A 200 -18.16 -2.24 -6.73
C LEU A 200 -18.29 -3.52 -5.89
N GLN A 201 -19.12 -3.51 -4.87
CA GLN A 201 -19.38 -4.69 -4.02
C GLN A 201 -19.97 -5.86 -4.85
N ARG A 202 -20.91 -5.58 -5.75
CA ARG A 202 -21.48 -6.60 -6.64
C ARG A 202 -20.44 -7.16 -7.60
N MET A 203 -19.58 -6.32 -8.17
CA MET A 203 -18.50 -6.78 -9.06
C MET A 203 -17.50 -7.67 -8.31
N GLN A 204 -17.11 -7.29 -7.09
CA GLN A 204 -16.23 -8.09 -6.25
C GLN A 204 -16.85 -9.46 -5.92
N TYR A 205 -18.13 -9.47 -5.56
CA TYR A 205 -18.83 -10.72 -5.30
C TYR A 205 -18.89 -11.63 -6.53
N LEU A 206 -19.19 -11.09 -7.72
CA LEU A 206 -19.24 -11.85 -8.97
C LEU A 206 -17.87 -12.39 -9.36
N GLU A 207 -16.82 -11.59 -9.22
CA GLU A 207 -15.44 -12.02 -9.47
C GLU A 207 -15.03 -13.16 -8.52
N PHE A 208 -15.35 -13.04 -7.23
CA PHE A 208 -15.12 -14.09 -6.26
C PHE A 208 -15.92 -15.36 -6.60
N ALA A 209 -17.22 -15.25 -6.83
CA ALA A 209 -18.09 -16.38 -7.14
C ALA A 209 -17.66 -17.14 -8.41
N SER A 210 -17.09 -16.44 -9.40
CA SER A 210 -16.58 -17.03 -10.63
C SER A 210 -15.34 -17.92 -10.43
N LYS A 211 -14.63 -17.76 -9.30
CA LYS A 211 -13.38 -18.48 -9.00
C LYS A 211 -13.56 -19.65 -8.04
N VAL A 212 -14.71 -19.76 -7.40
CA VAL A 212 -15.01 -20.80 -6.38
C VAL A 212 -15.87 -21.94 -6.97
N GLN A 213 -16.25 -21.84 -8.24
CA GLN A 213 -16.91 -22.90 -8.99
C GLN A 213 -15.87 -23.74 -9.72
#